data_75cffb409f61d42142c477af0a352fd6
#
_entry.id   75cffb409f61d42142c477af0a352fd6
#
_cell.length_a   1.000
_cell.length_b   1.000
_cell.length_c   1.000
_cell.angle_alpha   90.00
_cell.angle_beta   90.00
_cell.angle_gamma   90.00
#
_symmetry.space_group_name_H-M   'P 1'
#
loop_
_entity.id
_entity.type
_entity.pdbx_description
1 polymer ?
#
loop_
_entity_poly.entity_id
_entity_poly.type
_entity_poly.pdbx_seq_one_letter_code
_entity_poly.pdbx_strand_id
1 'polypeptide(L)'
;VGAEIAYDLAQDEPMLRLVQGDVGAGKTVVAALAALQAIEAGYQVALMAPTEILAEQHFLNFSKWLQPLDIEVAWLAGKLKGKARAAALERIGDGAPMVVGTHALFQDEVKFKRLALAIIDEQHRFGVQQRLALRQKGVDGRLCPHQLIMTATPIPRTLAMSAYADLDTSILDELPPGRTPVNTVLVADSRRIEVIERVRAACREGRQAYWVCTLIEESEELTCQAAETTYEELSSALGELRVGLIHGRMKPADKAVVMEAFKEGMLQLLVATTVIEVGVDVPNASLMIIENPERLGLAQLHQLRGRVGRGSAASHCVLLYHPPLSQIGRERLGIMRETSDGFVIAEKDLELRGPGEMLGTRQTGLLQFKVADLMRDADLLPAVRDAAQSLLAHWPQHVSPLLERWLRHGQQYGQV
;
A
#
# COMPACT_ATOMS: atom_id res chain seq x y z
N VAL A 1 5.45 15.57 -9.79
CA VAL A 1 4.43 15.14 -8.81
C VAL A 1 4.17 16.23 -7.78
N GLY A 2 5.16 16.76 -7.05
CA GLY A 2 4.92 17.82 -6.05
C GLY A 2 4.25 19.08 -6.64
N ALA A 3 4.70 19.54 -7.80
CA ALA A 3 4.11 20.70 -8.48
C ALA A 3 2.65 20.45 -8.94
N GLU A 4 2.32 19.24 -9.39
CA GLU A 4 0.95 18.86 -9.76
C GLU A 4 0.02 18.91 -8.56
N ILE A 5 0.44 18.34 -7.43
CA ILE A 5 -0.33 18.36 -6.18
C ILE A 5 -0.51 19.80 -5.68
N ALA A 6 0.57 20.61 -5.72
CA ALA A 6 0.52 22.00 -5.29
C ALA A 6 -0.44 22.82 -6.14
N TYR A 7 -0.48 22.57 -7.45
CA TYR A 7 -1.43 23.20 -8.35
C TYR A 7 -2.88 22.81 -8.01
N ASP A 8 -3.15 21.52 -7.82
CA ASP A 8 -4.50 21.05 -7.52
C ASP A 8 -5.02 21.56 -6.17
N LEU A 9 -4.14 21.61 -5.14
CA LEU A 9 -4.50 22.13 -3.83
C LEU A 9 -4.87 23.63 -3.84
N ALA A 10 -4.48 24.35 -4.89
CA ALA A 10 -4.80 25.75 -5.08
C ALA A 10 -6.09 25.98 -5.88
N GLN A 11 -6.74 24.92 -6.39
CA GLN A 11 -7.99 25.03 -7.14
C GLN A 11 -9.21 25.02 -6.21
N ASP A 12 -10.32 25.60 -6.71
CA ASP A 12 -11.61 25.58 -6.00
C ASP A 12 -12.29 24.19 -6.05
N GLU A 13 -11.87 23.32 -6.97
CA GLU A 13 -12.37 21.96 -7.11
C GLU A 13 -11.59 20.99 -6.21
N PRO A 14 -12.26 20.07 -5.50
CA PRO A 14 -11.58 19.10 -4.66
C PRO A 14 -10.67 18.17 -5.45
N MET A 15 -9.36 18.19 -5.17
CA MET A 15 -8.41 17.24 -5.74
C MET A 15 -8.78 15.83 -5.33
N LEU A 16 -8.78 14.91 -6.28
CA LEU A 16 -8.77 13.46 -6.05
C LEU A 16 -7.59 12.88 -6.83
N ARG A 17 -6.44 12.68 -6.15
CA ARG A 17 -5.19 12.30 -6.82
C ARG A 17 -4.57 11.05 -6.20
N LEU A 18 -4.15 10.13 -7.08
CA LEU A 18 -3.41 8.92 -6.73
C LEU A 18 -1.91 9.13 -7.00
N VAL A 19 -1.10 9.02 -5.97
CA VAL A 19 0.36 8.94 -6.09
C VAL A 19 0.79 7.49 -6.04
N GLN A 20 1.30 7.00 -7.14
CA GLN A 20 1.83 5.65 -7.29
C GLN A 20 3.35 5.67 -7.32
N GLY A 21 3.96 4.64 -6.79
CA GLY A 21 5.41 4.45 -6.84
C GLY A 21 5.82 3.27 -5.97
N ASP A 22 6.95 2.69 -6.29
CA ASP A 22 7.49 1.56 -5.54
C ASP A 22 7.65 1.85 -4.05
N VAL A 23 7.80 0.78 -3.27
CA VAL A 23 8.11 0.88 -1.84
C VAL A 23 9.41 1.68 -1.68
N GLY A 24 9.35 2.80 -0.94
CA GLY A 24 10.51 3.67 -0.73
C GLY A 24 10.74 4.74 -1.83
N ALA A 25 9.88 4.89 -2.83
CA ALA A 25 9.99 5.92 -3.89
C ALA A 25 9.79 7.37 -3.40
N GLY A 26 9.54 7.59 -2.10
CA GLY A 26 9.38 8.94 -1.54
C GLY A 26 7.95 9.45 -1.45
N LYS A 27 6.93 8.60 -1.63
CA LYS A 27 5.52 8.98 -1.50
C LYS A 27 5.20 9.75 -0.22
N THR A 28 5.76 9.32 0.91
CA THR A 28 5.53 9.96 2.21
C THR A 28 6.11 11.38 2.28
N VAL A 29 7.23 11.64 1.60
CA VAL A 29 7.80 13.01 1.51
C VAL A 29 6.90 13.92 0.68
N VAL A 30 6.38 13.41 -0.44
CA VAL A 30 5.40 14.13 -1.27
C VAL A 30 4.15 14.47 -0.46
N ALA A 31 3.65 13.51 0.33
CA ALA A 31 2.51 13.72 1.22
C ALA A 31 2.80 14.78 2.31
N ALA A 32 4.03 14.81 2.85
CA ALA A 32 4.43 15.81 3.84
C ALA A 32 4.46 17.23 3.22
N LEU A 33 4.95 17.37 1.99
CA LEU A 33 4.93 18.66 1.28
C LEU A 33 3.49 19.14 1.03
N ALA A 34 2.60 18.25 0.59
CA ALA A 34 1.19 18.56 0.43
C ALA A 34 0.52 18.95 1.75
N ALA A 35 0.84 18.25 2.84
CA ALA A 35 0.36 18.58 4.17
C ALA A 35 0.83 19.95 4.63
N LEU A 36 2.10 20.29 4.43
CA LEU A 36 2.65 21.60 4.79
C LEU A 36 1.93 22.73 4.07
N GLN A 37 1.66 22.59 2.78
CA GLN A 37 0.93 23.61 2.01
C GLN A 37 -0.48 23.86 2.59
N ALA A 38 -1.23 22.81 2.94
CA ALA A 38 -2.55 22.96 3.52
C ALA A 38 -2.49 23.56 4.94
N ILE A 39 -1.50 23.17 5.75
CA ILE A 39 -1.30 23.70 7.11
C ILE A 39 -0.90 25.17 7.06
N GLU A 40 -0.01 25.56 6.15
CA GLU A 40 0.41 26.96 5.97
C GLU A 40 -0.77 27.86 5.57
N ALA A 41 -1.74 27.32 4.83
CA ALA A 41 -3.00 28.00 4.53
C ALA A 41 -4.00 28.02 5.72
N GLY A 42 -3.63 27.49 6.90
CA GLY A 42 -4.43 27.49 8.13
C GLY A 42 -5.50 26.40 8.19
N TYR A 43 -5.32 25.31 7.46
CA TYR A 43 -6.22 24.16 7.45
C TYR A 43 -5.64 22.96 8.20
N GLN A 44 -6.53 22.00 8.48
CA GLN A 44 -6.14 20.72 9.06
C GLN A 44 -5.91 19.66 7.99
N VAL A 45 -4.98 18.75 8.25
CA VAL A 45 -4.66 17.60 7.42
C VAL A 45 -4.86 16.31 8.21
N ALA A 46 -5.51 15.32 7.61
CA ALA A 46 -5.66 13.99 8.17
C ALA A 46 -4.86 12.97 7.33
N LEU A 47 -3.96 12.21 7.95
CA LEU A 47 -3.28 11.09 7.32
C LEU A 47 -3.77 9.78 7.94
N MET A 48 -4.25 8.90 7.09
CA MET A 48 -4.77 7.61 7.47
C MET A 48 -3.94 6.47 6.91
N ALA A 49 -3.64 5.50 7.78
CA ALA A 49 -3.00 4.25 7.40
C ALA A 49 -3.85 3.03 7.81
N PRO A 50 -3.75 1.90 7.08
CA PRO A 50 -4.62 0.74 7.29
C PRO A 50 -4.34 -0.03 8.59
N THR A 51 -3.14 0.06 9.12
CA THR A 51 -2.73 -0.63 10.35
C THR A 51 -2.14 0.33 11.36
N GLU A 52 -2.20 -0.02 12.65
CA GLU A 52 -1.64 0.80 13.73
C GLU A 52 -0.12 0.96 13.59
N ILE A 53 0.59 -0.09 13.20
CA ILE A 53 2.05 -0.05 13.02
C ILE A 53 2.43 0.96 11.93
N LEU A 54 1.72 0.95 10.81
CA LEU A 54 1.99 1.89 9.72
C LEU A 54 1.59 3.32 10.09
N ALA A 55 0.46 3.49 10.78
CA ALA A 55 0.02 4.78 11.28
C ALA A 55 1.03 5.35 12.30
N GLU A 56 1.54 4.53 13.22
CA GLU A 56 2.56 4.93 14.19
C GLU A 56 3.86 5.34 13.50
N GLN A 57 4.29 4.62 12.47
CA GLN A 57 5.45 4.99 11.66
C GLN A 57 5.26 6.35 10.99
N HIS A 58 4.08 6.60 10.40
CA HIS A 58 3.75 7.92 9.85
C HIS A 58 3.75 9.00 10.95
N PHE A 59 3.15 8.72 12.09
CA PHE A 59 3.13 9.65 13.22
C PHE A 59 4.55 10.04 13.65
N LEU A 60 5.45 9.08 13.82
CA LEU A 60 6.84 9.34 14.20
C LEU A 60 7.58 10.15 13.14
N ASN A 61 7.42 9.81 11.86
CA ASN A 61 8.06 10.51 10.75
C ASN A 61 7.56 11.95 10.64
N PHE A 62 6.24 12.15 10.63
CA PHE A 62 5.65 13.50 10.53
C PHE A 62 5.97 14.33 11.77
N SER A 63 5.92 13.76 12.98
CA SER A 63 6.34 14.45 14.20
C SER A 63 7.79 14.94 14.10
N LYS A 64 8.69 14.08 13.65
CA LYS A 64 10.11 14.45 13.46
C LYS A 64 10.30 15.55 12.42
N TRP A 65 9.59 15.51 11.31
CA TRP A 65 9.73 16.49 10.22
C TRP A 65 9.06 17.82 10.53
N LEU A 66 7.94 17.81 11.26
CA LEU A 66 7.13 19.00 11.55
C LEU A 66 7.52 19.69 12.88
N GLN A 67 8.19 18.98 13.80
CA GLN A 67 8.69 19.56 15.06
C GLN A 67 9.56 20.82 14.88
N PRO A 68 10.51 20.88 13.93
CA PRO A 68 11.31 22.09 13.72
C PRO A 68 10.51 23.31 13.23
N LEU A 69 9.26 23.10 12.80
CA LEU A 69 8.33 24.13 12.33
C LEU A 69 7.26 24.48 13.37
N ASP A 70 7.39 23.97 14.62
CA ASP A 70 6.40 24.12 15.69
C ASP A 70 4.99 23.63 15.31
N ILE A 71 4.88 22.66 14.38
CA ILE A 71 3.63 22.07 13.97
C ILE A 71 3.37 20.79 14.77
N GLU A 72 2.28 20.82 15.55
CA GLU A 72 1.86 19.68 16.35
C GLU A 72 1.21 18.59 15.50
N VAL A 73 1.53 17.32 15.78
CA VAL A 73 0.90 16.15 15.19
C VAL A 73 0.03 15.45 16.24
N ALA A 74 -1.27 15.38 16.01
CA ALA A 74 -2.20 14.63 16.86
C ALA A 74 -2.25 13.17 16.39
N TRP A 75 -2.43 12.26 17.37
CA TRP A 75 -2.54 10.83 17.16
C TRP A 75 -3.92 10.29 17.50
N LEU A 76 -4.54 9.50 16.59
CA LEU A 76 -5.81 8.81 16.88
C LEU A 76 -5.80 7.40 16.30
N ALA A 77 -5.75 6.39 17.17
CA ALA A 77 -5.84 4.98 16.82
C ALA A 77 -6.95 4.25 17.58
N GLY A 78 -7.39 3.12 17.07
CA GLY A 78 -8.48 2.34 17.67
C GLY A 78 -8.20 1.85 19.09
N LYS A 79 -6.92 1.67 19.47
CA LYS A 79 -6.50 1.27 20.82
C LYS A 79 -6.67 2.36 21.88
N LEU A 80 -6.73 3.64 21.51
CA LEU A 80 -6.92 4.72 22.46
C LEU A 80 -8.30 4.61 23.10
N LYS A 81 -8.34 4.59 24.45
CA LYS A 81 -9.57 4.47 25.23
C LYS A 81 -9.62 5.52 26.33
N GLY A 82 -10.82 5.78 26.84
CA GLY A 82 -11.05 6.64 27.99
C GLY A 82 -10.50 8.05 27.83
N LYS A 83 -9.80 8.56 28.83
CA LYS A 83 -9.29 9.94 28.88
C LYS A 83 -8.32 10.27 27.72
N ALA A 84 -7.48 9.33 27.33
CA ALA A 84 -6.52 9.56 26.23
C ALA A 84 -7.25 9.75 24.88
N ARG A 85 -8.32 8.98 24.64
CA ARG A 85 -9.15 9.16 23.44
C ARG A 85 -9.89 10.50 23.48
N ALA A 86 -10.50 10.85 24.61
CA ALA A 86 -11.21 12.12 24.75
C ALA A 86 -10.27 13.31 24.51
N ALA A 87 -9.07 13.31 25.08
CA ALA A 87 -8.07 14.35 24.85
C ALA A 87 -7.63 14.43 23.38
N ALA A 88 -7.48 13.29 22.69
CA ALA A 88 -7.16 13.30 21.26
C ALA A 88 -8.29 13.91 20.43
N LEU A 89 -9.55 13.56 20.71
CA LEU A 89 -10.73 14.10 20.03
C LEU A 89 -10.88 15.62 20.27
N GLU A 90 -10.64 16.09 21.49
CA GLU A 90 -10.63 17.50 21.84
C GLU A 90 -9.58 18.27 21.04
N ARG A 91 -8.31 17.78 21.01
CA ARG A 91 -7.22 18.39 20.23
C ARG A 91 -7.55 18.49 18.74
N ILE A 92 -8.17 17.44 18.16
CA ILE A 92 -8.60 17.44 16.76
C ILE A 92 -9.68 18.51 16.55
N GLY A 93 -10.67 18.58 17.44
CA GLY A 93 -11.75 19.56 17.40
C GLY A 93 -11.29 21.01 17.60
N ASP A 94 -10.24 21.23 18.39
CA ASP A 94 -9.62 22.54 18.60
C ASP A 94 -8.80 23.02 17.41
N GLY A 95 -8.45 22.13 16.50
CA GLY A 95 -7.80 22.49 15.23
C GLY A 95 -6.34 22.03 15.14
N ALA A 96 -5.96 20.89 15.74
CA ALA A 96 -4.63 20.31 15.54
C ALA A 96 -4.27 20.27 14.04
N PRO A 97 -3.16 20.90 13.59
CA PRO A 97 -2.87 21.09 12.16
C PRO A 97 -2.72 19.78 11.39
N MET A 98 -2.02 18.80 12.00
CA MET A 98 -1.79 17.48 11.43
C MET A 98 -2.36 16.40 12.35
N VAL A 99 -3.13 15.47 11.78
CA VAL A 99 -3.70 14.33 12.50
C VAL A 99 -3.31 13.05 11.78
N VAL A 100 -2.69 12.12 12.49
CA VAL A 100 -2.31 10.81 11.96
C VAL A 100 -3.07 9.72 12.71
N GLY A 101 -3.59 8.74 12.00
CA GLY A 101 -4.31 7.66 12.65
C GLY A 101 -4.69 6.50 11.71
N THR A 102 -5.55 5.64 12.25
CA THR A 102 -6.13 4.53 11.51
C THR A 102 -7.56 4.85 11.05
N HIS A 103 -8.33 3.83 10.66
CA HIS A 103 -9.77 3.97 10.38
C HIS A 103 -10.58 4.64 11.51
N ALA A 104 -10.01 4.80 12.70
CA ALA A 104 -10.62 5.56 13.80
C ALA A 104 -10.93 7.01 13.39
N LEU A 105 -10.20 7.59 12.43
CA LEU A 105 -10.43 8.94 11.91
C LEU A 105 -11.78 9.10 11.18
N PHE A 106 -12.38 7.99 10.72
CA PHE A 106 -13.69 8.01 10.03
C PHE A 106 -14.89 8.00 10.98
N GLN A 107 -14.69 7.67 12.26
CA GLN A 107 -15.80 7.53 13.20
C GLN A 107 -16.52 8.87 13.39
N ASP A 108 -17.84 8.84 13.55
CA ASP A 108 -18.70 10.03 13.59
C ASP A 108 -18.37 10.99 14.74
N GLU A 109 -17.78 10.49 15.81
CA GLU A 109 -17.31 11.29 16.93
C GLU A 109 -16.11 12.18 16.62
N VAL A 110 -15.34 11.86 15.54
CA VAL A 110 -14.19 12.68 15.13
C VAL A 110 -14.69 13.88 14.34
N LYS A 111 -14.56 15.06 14.89
CA LYS A 111 -14.96 16.31 14.25
C LYS A 111 -13.74 17.17 14.02
N PHE A 112 -13.49 17.49 12.76
CA PHE A 112 -12.44 18.43 12.38
C PHE A 112 -13.01 19.84 12.33
N LYS A 113 -12.21 20.83 12.70
CA LYS A 113 -12.59 22.22 12.64
C LYS A 113 -12.54 22.79 11.23
N ARG A 114 -11.48 22.44 10.46
CA ARG A 114 -11.22 22.96 9.11
C ARG A 114 -10.40 21.94 8.29
N LEU A 115 -10.90 20.72 8.07
CA LEU A 115 -10.21 19.70 7.28
C LEU A 115 -10.20 20.09 5.81
N ALA A 116 -9.02 20.26 5.20
CA ALA A 116 -8.86 20.56 3.78
C ALA A 116 -8.15 19.44 3.00
N LEU A 117 -7.35 18.61 3.65
CA LEU A 117 -6.63 17.54 2.96
C LEU A 117 -6.73 16.22 3.75
N ALA A 118 -7.18 15.17 3.06
CA ALA A 118 -7.18 13.80 3.55
C ALA A 118 -6.13 13.00 2.76
N ILE A 119 -5.12 12.48 3.44
CA ILE A 119 -4.06 11.62 2.88
C ILE A 119 -4.40 10.18 3.27
N ILE A 120 -4.48 9.28 2.29
CA ILE A 120 -4.85 7.89 2.48
C ILE A 120 -3.71 7.01 1.98
N ASP A 121 -3.06 6.29 2.88
CA ASP A 121 -2.01 5.34 2.51
C ASP A 121 -2.57 3.93 2.31
N GLU A 122 -2.12 3.23 1.28
CA GLU A 122 -2.52 1.87 0.90
C GLU A 122 -4.05 1.69 0.74
N GLN A 123 -4.65 2.52 -0.10
CA GLN A 123 -6.11 2.59 -0.32
C GLN A 123 -6.79 1.25 -0.59
N HIS A 124 -6.13 0.31 -1.25
CA HIS A 124 -6.71 -0.99 -1.61
C HIS A 124 -7.20 -1.82 -0.41
N ARG A 125 -6.81 -1.43 0.81
CA ARG A 125 -7.25 -2.03 2.08
C ARG A 125 -8.48 -1.35 2.70
N PHE A 126 -9.01 -0.30 2.06
CA PHE A 126 -10.18 0.45 2.53
C PHE A 126 -11.39 0.25 1.64
N GLY A 127 -12.57 0.04 2.25
CA GLY A 127 -13.83 -0.05 1.55
C GLY A 127 -14.32 1.31 1.02
N VAL A 128 -15.19 1.28 0.02
CA VAL A 128 -15.80 2.48 -0.61
C VAL A 128 -16.49 3.38 0.42
N GLN A 129 -17.21 2.81 1.37
CA GLN A 129 -17.91 3.56 2.43
C GLN A 129 -16.97 4.37 3.33
N GLN A 130 -15.77 3.88 3.59
CA GLN A 130 -14.79 4.58 4.43
C GLN A 130 -14.22 5.82 3.72
N ARG A 131 -14.07 5.76 2.40
CA ARG A 131 -13.64 6.90 1.57
C ARG A 131 -14.69 8.01 1.53
N LEU A 132 -15.96 7.63 1.37
CA LEU A 132 -17.09 8.56 1.41
C LEU A 132 -17.20 9.27 2.76
N ALA A 133 -16.97 8.56 3.87
CA ALA A 133 -17.01 9.14 5.20
C ALA A 133 -15.97 10.25 5.42
N LEU A 134 -14.75 10.13 4.88
CA LEU A 134 -13.76 11.22 4.92
C LEU A 134 -14.18 12.43 4.09
N ARG A 135 -14.72 12.17 2.91
CA ARG A 135 -15.21 13.24 2.02
C ARG A 135 -16.29 14.07 2.72
N GLN A 136 -17.17 13.43 3.48
CA GLN A 136 -18.25 14.09 4.22
C GLN A 136 -17.77 14.87 5.46
N LYS A 137 -16.63 14.48 6.08
CA LYS A 137 -16.13 15.13 7.31
C LYS A 137 -15.56 16.54 7.10
N GLY A 138 -15.19 16.89 5.87
CA GLY A 138 -14.72 18.25 5.56
C GLY A 138 -15.83 19.20 5.16
N VAL A 139 -17.04 18.72 4.98
CA VAL A 139 -18.15 19.49 4.43
C VAL A 139 -18.85 20.25 5.53
N ASP A 140 -18.48 21.50 5.74
CA ASP A 140 -19.33 22.48 6.40
C ASP A 140 -20.34 23.01 5.36
N GLY A 141 -21.06 22.07 4.71
CA GLY A 141 -22.11 22.28 3.72
C GLY A 141 -21.65 22.77 2.31
N ARG A 142 -20.39 23.14 2.08
CA ARG A 142 -19.91 23.70 0.81
C ARG A 142 -18.51 23.30 0.35
N LEU A 143 -17.62 22.84 1.24
CA LEU A 143 -16.24 22.52 0.90
C LEU A 143 -15.97 21.03 1.16
N CYS A 144 -15.54 20.29 0.12
CA CYS A 144 -15.02 18.93 0.26
C CYS A 144 -13.50 18.96 0.45
N PRO A 145 -12.92 18.17 1.35
CA PRO A 145 -11.46 18.08 1.47
C PRO A 145 -10.86 17.47 0.21
N HIS A 146 -9.70 17.97 -0.19
CA HIS A 146 -8.84 17.34 -1.17
C HIS A 146 -8.43 15.93 -0.68
N GLN A 147 -8.30 14.98 -1.60
CA GLN A 147 -7.89 13.62 -1.29
C GLN A 147 -6.60 13.26 -2.03
N LEU A 148 -5.57 12.93 -1.27
CA LEU A 148 -4.31 12.42 -1.76
C LEU A 148 -4.18 10.95 -1.37
N ILE A 149 -4.26 10.08 -2.36
CA ILE A 149 -4.20 8.65 -2.19
C ILE A 149 -2.79 8.18 -2.52
N MET A 150 -2.22 7.33 -1.68
CA MET A 150 -0.90 6.74 -1.93
C MET A 150 -1.01 5.23 -2.02
N THR A 151 -0.27 4.63 -2.93
CA THR A 151 -0.13 3.17 -2.98
C THR A 151 1.27 2.76 -3.41
N ALA A 152 1.79 1.69 -2.79
CA ALA A 152 3.01 1.02 -3.23
C ALA A 152 2.72 -0.12 -4.21
N THR A 153 1.45 -0.43 -4.46
CA THR A 153 1.05 -1.39 -5.48
C THR A 153 0.78 -0.61 -6.77
N PRO A 154 1.63 -0.71 -7.79
CA PRO A 154 1.34 -0.06 -9.06
C PRO A 154 0.04 -0.59 -9.64
N ILE A 155 -0.82 0.33 -10.05
CA ILE A 155 -2.05 0.01 -10.76
C ILE A 155 -1.76 0.26 -12.24
N PRO A 156 -1.98 -0.70 -13.15
CA PRO A 156 -1.81 -0.48 -14.59
C PRO A 156 -2.53 0.79 -15.04
N ARG A 157 -1.90 1.59 -15.90
CA ARG A 157 -2.50 2.85 -16.37
C ARG A 157 -3.89 2.66 -16.96
N THR A 158 -4.07 1.62 -17.76
CA THR A 158 -5.35 1.26 -18.36
C THR A 158 -6.44 1.03 -17.32
N LEU A 159 -6.09 0.34 -16.22
CA LEU A 159 -7.01 0.07 -15.14
C LEU A 159 -7.28 1.33 -14.29
N ALA A 160 -6.26 2.15 -14.03
CA ALA A 160 -6.42 3.41 -13.31
C ALA A 160 -7.36 4.37 -14.07
N MET A 161 -7.18 4.51 -15.38
CA MET A 161 -8.01 5.38 -16.23
C MET A 161 -9.45 4.89 -16.38
N SER A 162 -9.71 3.59 -16.26
CA SER A 162 -11.05 3.02 -16.47
C SER A 162 -11.83 2.82 -15.19
N ALA A 163 -11.19 2.33 -14.13
CA ALA A 163 -11.84 2.03 -12.85
C ALA A 163 -11.94 3.26 -11.93
N TYR A 164 -11.11 4.27 -12.19
CA TYR A 164 -11.00 5.49 -11.39
C TYR A 164 -10.95 6.72 -12.31
N ALA A 165 -11.95 6.84 -13.19
CA ALA A 165 -11.98 7.87 -14.24
C ALA A 165 -11.90 9.32 -13.73
N ASP A 166 -12.28 9.55 -12.48
CA ASP A 166 -12.21 10.83 -11.77
C ASP A 166 -10.91 11.00 -10.94
N LEU A 167 -9.99 10.02 -11.00
CA LEU A 167 -8.78 10.00 -10.21
C LEU A 167 -7.58 10.46 -11.05
N ASP A 168 -7.04 11.63 -10.75
CA ASP A 168 -5.77 12.05 -11.32
C ASP A 168 -4.62 11.21 -10.80
N THR A 169 -3.68 10.85 -11.67
CA THR A 169 -2.60 9.94 -11.31
C THR A 169 -1.24 10.59 -11.52
N SER A 170 -0.42 10.54 -10.47
CA SER A 170 0.99 10.93 -10.49
C SER A 170 1.87 9.72 -10.19
N ILE A 171 2.94 9.56 -10.95
CA ILE A 171 3.86 8.42 -10.83
C ILE A 171 5.20 8.90 -10.31
N LEU A 172 5.70 8.22 -9.27
CA LEU A 172 7.08 8.31 -8.79
C LEU A 172 7.84 7.11 -9.38
N ASP A 173 8.50 7.33 -10.50
CA ASP A 173 9.23 6.33 -11.28
C ASP A 173 10.73 6.28 -10.94
N GLU A 174 11.23 7.26 -10.20
CA GLU A 174 12.61 7.29 -9.75
C GLU A 174 12.78 6.58 -8.39
N LEU A 175 13.82 5.77 -8.29
CA LEU A 175 14.25 5.21 -7.01
C LEU A 175 15.09 6.22 -6.23
N PRO A 176 15.02 6.22 -4.89
CA PRO A 176 15.87 7.07 -4.08
C PRO A 176 17.36 6.85 -4.37
N PRO A 177 18.20 7.91 -4.30
CA PRO A 177 19.64 7.77 -4.47
C PRO A 177 20.23 6.70 -3.53
N GLY A 178 21.10 5.85 -4.07
CA GLY A 178 21.78 4.79 -3.31
C GLY A 178 21.01 3.47 -3.21
N ARG A 179 19.79 3.38 -3.74
CA ARG A 179 19.07 2.10 -3.78
C ARG A 179 19.58 1.23 -4.93
N THR A 180 19.97 -0.01 -4.59
CA THR A 180 20.40 -1.01 -5.57
C THR A 180 19.22 -1.93 -5.95
N PRO A 181 19.11 -2.35 -7.23
CA PRO A 181 18.11 -3.32 -7.63
C PRO A 181 18.24 -4.63 -6.83
N VAL A 182 17.12 -5.21 -6.45
CA VAL A 182 17.08 -6.50 -5.75
C VAL A 182 17.21 -7.62 -6.77
N ASN A 183 18.25 -8.43 -6.66
CA ASN A 183 18.45 -9.58 -7.52
C ASN A 183 17.49 -10.71 -7.13
N THR A 184 16.60 -11.10 -8.02
CA THR A 184 15.61 -12.16 -7.79
C THR A 184 16.06 -13.46 -8.42
N VAL A 185 16.09 -14.54 -7.64
CA VAL A 185 16.48 -15.89 -8.09
C VAL A 185 15.40 -16.92 -7.77
N LEU A 186 15.20 -17.86 -8.70
CA LEU A 186 14.30 -19.00 -8.54
C LEU A 186 15.10 -20.21 -8.10
N VAL A 187 14.71 -20.84 -7.01
CA VAL A 187 15.38 -22.03 -6.46
C VAL A 187 14.33 -23.09 -6.17
N ALA A 188 14.57 -24.34 -6.57
CA ALA A 188 13.70 -25.44 -6.20
C ALA A 188 13.87 -25.78 -4.70
N ASP A 189 12.78 -26.17 -4.04
CA ASP A 189 12.76 -26.52 -2.61
C ASP A 189 13.71 -27.66 -2.24
N SER A 190 14.02 -28.55 -3.19
CA SER A 190 15.06 -29.59 -3.01
C SER A 190 16.44 -29.01 -2.66
N ARG A 191 16.68 -27.72 -2.93
CA ARG A 191 17.91 -26.98 -2.60
C ARG A 191 17.76 -26.08 -1.37
N ARG A 192 16.73 -26.30 -0.55
CA ARG A 192 16.45 -25.49 0.65
C ARG A 192 17.64 -25.44 1.63
N ILE A 193 18.37 -26.53 1.77
CA ILE A 193 19.57 -26.59 2.63
C ILE A 193 20.65 -25.61 2.15
N GLU A 194 20.89 -25.51 0.84
CA GLU A 194 21.86 -24.54 0.29
C GLU A 194 21.42 -23.09 0.57
N VAL A 195 20.11 -22.81 0.54
CA VAL A 195 19.58 -21.48 0.87
C VAL A 195 19.80 -21.16 2.34
N ILE A 196 19.58 -22.12 3.25
CA ILE A 196 19.84 -21.97 4.69
C ILE A 196 21.33 -21.66 4.95
N GLU A 197 22.25 -22.35 4.28
CA GLU A 197 23.69 -22.07 4.41
C GLU A 197 24.08 -20.67 3.91
N ARG A 198 23.47 -20.20 2.83
CA ARG A 198 23.68 -18.84 2.34
C ARG A 198 23.14 -17.78 3.27
N VAL A 199 21.96 -18.03 3.89
CA VAL A 199 21.40 -17.15 4.92
C VAL A 199 22.34 -17.09 6.13
N ARG A 200 22.85 -18.24 6.58
CA ARG A 200 23.83 -18.34 7.67
C ARG A 200 25.05 -17.47 7.38
N ALA A 201 25.66 -17.63 6.21
CA ALA A 201 26.84 -16.87 5.82
C ALA A 201 26.57 -15.36 5.82
N ALA A 202 25.45 -14.94 5.23
CA ALA A 202 25.07 -13.55 5.17
C ALA A 202 24.79 -12.92 6.54
N CYS A 203 24.13 -13.65 7.43
CA CYS A 203 23.87 -13.18 8.80
C CYS A 203 25.16 -13.10 9.63
N ARG A 204 26.13 -13.98 9.41
CA ARG A 204 27.48 -13.88 10.03
C ARG A 204 28.26 -12.64 9.57
N GLU A 205 28.00 -12.14 8.34
CA GLU A 205 28.54 -10.89 7.83
C GLU A 205 27.80 -9.65 8.37
N GLY A 206 26.88 -9.82 9.32
CA GLY A 206 26.09 -8.76 9.94
C GLY A 206 24.84 -8.34 9.18
N ARG A 207 24.46 -9.05 8.12
CA ARG A 207 23.20 -8.81 7.38
C ARG A 207 22.03 -9.44 8.08
N GLN A 208 20.81 -8.94 7.75
CA GLN A 208 19.57 -9.52 8.24
C GLN A 208 18.76 -10.13 7.10
N ALA A 209 17.95 -11.14 7.43
CA ALA A 209 17.14 -11.86 6.47
C ALA A 209 15.68 -11.99 6.92
N TYR A 210 14.77 -11.92 5.94
CA TYR A 210 13.39 -12.36 6.07
C TYR A 210 13.22 -13.75 5.48
N TRP A 211 12.44 -14.59 6.17
CA TRP A 211 11.99 -15.89 5.67
C TRP A 211 10.47 -15.95 5.72
N VAL A 212 9.83 -15.87 4.56
CA VAL A 212 8.38 -15.78 4.43
C VAL A 212 7.78 -17.13 4.12
N CYS A 213 6.91 -17.61 5.00
CA CYS A 213 6.09 -18.79 4.79
C CYS A 213 4.76 -18.39 4.19
N THR A 214 4.42 -18.93 3.01
CA THR A 214 3.13 -18.67 2.38
C THR A 214 2.11 -19.73 2.75
N LEU A 215 0.83 -19.43 2.53
CA LEU A 215 -0.30 -20.33 2.77
C LEU A 215 -0.14 -21.66 2.01
N ILE A 216 -0.28 -22.77 2.71
CA ILE A 216 -0.36 -24.10 2.10
C ILE A 216 -1.81 -24.45 1.72
N GLU A 217 -2.80 -23.95 2.48
CA GLU A 217 -4.24 -24.06 2.25
C GLU A 217 -4.95 -22.74 2.59
N GLU A 218 -6.24 -22.58 2.27
CA GLU A 218 -7.05 -21.38 2.57
C GLU A 218 -7.31 -21.16 4.07
N SER A 219 -6.51 -21.78 4.97
CA SER A 219 -6.64 -21.69 6.41
C SER A 219 -5.50 -20.86 7.02
N GLU A 220 -5.83 -19.76 7.66
CA GLU A 220 -4.90 -18.95 8.44
C GLU A 220 -4.22 -19.76 9.57
N GLU A 221 -4.90 -20.79 10.07
CA GLU A 221 -4.41 -21.66 11.12
C GLU A 221 -3.22 -22.51 10.64
N LEU A 222 -3.34 -23.15 9.48
CA LEU A 222 -2.30 -23.96 8.87
C LEU A 222 -1.07 -23.14 8.47
N THR A 223 -1.32 -21.88 8.07
CA THR A 223 -0.21 -20.94 7.75
C THR A 223 0.60 -20.59 8.98
N CYS A 224 -0.06 -20.33 10.11
CA CYS A 224 0.63 -20.06 11.37
C CYS A 224 1.43 -21.27 11.83
N GLN A 225 0.87 -22.48 11.76
CA GLN A 225 1.57 -23.71 12.08
C GLN A 225 2.78 -23.96 11.17
N ALA A 226 2.66 -23.73 9.87
CA ALA A 226 3.78 -23.82 8.94
C ALA A 226 4.91 -22.84 9.28
N ALA A 227 4.57 -21.61 9.66
CA ALA A 227 5.56 -20.63 10.08
C ALA A 227 6.23 -21.00 11.42
N GLU A 228 5.47 -21.55 12.38
CA GLU A 228 5.99 -22.05 13.64
C GLU A 228 6.94 -23.25 13.42
N THR A 229 6.56 -24.22 12.59
CA THR A 229 7.41 -25.37 12.22
C THR A 229 8.70 -24.89 11.52
N THR A 230 8.59 -24.00 10.56
CA THR A 230 9.76 -23.42 9.87
C THR A 230 10.66 -22.65 10.84
N TYR A 231 10.09 -21.94 11.80
CA TYR A 231 10.84 -21.25 12.85
C TYR A 231 11.63 -22.22 13.72
N GLU A 232 11.03 -23.33 14.15
CA GLU A 232 11.70 -24.36 14.96
C GLU A 232 12.85 -25.04 14.18
N GLU A 233 12.60 -25.40 12.91
CA GLU A 233 13.60 -25.98 12.01
C GLU A 233 14.79 -25.04 11.81
N LEU A 234 14.52 -23.75 11.47
CA LEU A 234 15.57 -22.77 11.22
C LEU A 234 16.32 -22.41 12.51
N SER A 235 15.63 -22.31 13.64
CA SER A 235 16.27 -22.08 14.95
C SER A 235 17.19 -23.22 15.34
N SER A 236 16.80 -24.46 15.06
CA SER A 236 17.66 -25.63 15.29
C SER A 236 18.84 -25.69 14.31
N ALA A 237 18.59 -25.44 13.02
CA ALA A 237 19.64 -25.47 12.00
C ALA A 237 20.65 -24.32 12.15
N LEU A 238 20.20 -23.13 12.59
CA LEU A 238 20.97 -21.89 12.70
C LEU A 238 21.17 -21.50 14.17
N GLY A 239 21.50 -22.45 15.05
CA GLY A 239 21.56 -22.27 16.50
C GLY A 239 22.46 -21.13 17.00
N GLU A 240 23.37 -20.60 16.16
CA GLU A 240 24.20 -19.44 16.44
C GLU A 240 23.51 -18.09 16.14
N LEU A 241 22.38 -18.12 15.39
CA LEU A 241 21.62 -16.91 15.03
C LEU A 241 20.40 -16.77 15.94
N ARG A 242 20.05 -15.52 16.22
CA ARG A 242 18.79 -15.21 16.91
C ARG A 242 17.69 -15.07 15.86
N VAL A 243 16.75 -16.00 15.90
CA VAL A 243 15.62 -16.08 15.00
C VAL A 243 14.37 -15.53 15.69
N GLY A 244 13.61 -14.67 15.02
CA GLY A 244 12.31 -14.20 15.46
C GLY A 244 11.19 -14.82 14.65
N LEU A 245 9.95 -14.83 15.20
CA LEU A 245 8.75 -15.29 14.52
C LEU A 245 7.64 -14.24 14.57
N ILE A 246 6.99 -13.99 13.43
CA ILE A 246 5.78 -13.16 13.33
C ILE A 246 4.74 -13.82 12.46
N HIS A 247 3.51 -13.98 12.96
CA HIS A 247 2.38 -14.49 12.19
C HIS A 247 1.05 -13.81 12.56
N GLY A 248 -0.01 -14.04 11.77
CA GLY A 248 -1.30 -13.37 11.87
C GLY A 248 -1.91 -13.40 13.27
N ARG A 249 -1.87 -14.55 13.93
CA ARG A 249 -2.52 -14.81 15.23
C ARG A 249 -1.81 -14.20 16.44
N MET A 250 -0.57 -13.71 16.32
CA MET A 250 0.10 -13.02 17.42
C MET A 250 -0.60 -11.73 17.79
N LYS A 251 -0.59 -11.39 19.10
CA LYS A 251 -1.11 -10.11 19.57
C LYS A 251 -0.30 -8.95 18.98
N PRO A 252 -0.93 -7.82 18.67
CA PRO A 252 -0.23 -6.67 18.12
C PRO A 252 0.97 -6.18 18.94
N ALA A 253 0.88 -6.26 20.28
CA ALA A 253 1.99 -5.88 21.17
C ALA A 253 3.20 -6.80 21.00
N ASP A 254 2.97 -8.11 20.89
CA ASP A 254 4.05 -9.10 20.72
C ASP A 254 4.72 -8.93 19.34
N LYS A 255 3.93 -8.67 18.29
CA LYS A 255 4.45 -8.34 16.95
C LYS A 255 5.34 -7.10 16.98
N ALA A 256 4.93 -6.05 17.70
CA ALA A 256 5.70 -4.83 17.81
C ALA A 256 7.05 -5.06 18.49
N VAL A 257 7.09 -5.85 19.57
CA VAL A 257 8.32 -6.19 20.27
C VAL A 257 9.30 -6.95 19.36
N VAL A 258 8.81 -7.96 18.63
CA VAL A 258 9.67 -8.75 17.73
C VAL A 258 10.17 -7.89 16.55
N MET A 259 9.32 -7.03 16.00
CA MET A 259 9.71 -6.12 14.91
C MET A 259 10.76 -5.10 15.36
N GLU A 260 10.61 -4.52 16.55
CA GLU A 260 11.60 -3.57 17.07
C GLU A 260 12.94 -4.28 17.34
N ALA A 261 12.93 -5.48 17.94
CA ALA A 261 14.13 -6.29 18.13
C ALA A 261 14.82 -6.62 16.79
N PHE A 262 14.04 -6.88 15.73
CA PHE A 262 14.60 -7.12 14.40
C PHE A 262 15.18 -5.83 13.80
N LYS A 263 14.51 -4.70 13.91
CA LYS A 263 14.96 -3.40 13.44
C LYS A 263 16.26 -2.93 14.11
N GLU A 264 16.39 -3.18 15.42
CA GLU A 264 17.59 -2.88 16.20
C GLU A 264 18.76 -3.87 15.96
N GLY A 265 18.56 -4.89 15.09
CA GLY A 265 19.60 -5.87 14.79
C GLY A 265 19.78 -6.93 15.87
N MET A 266 18.92 -6.98 16.90
CA MET A 266 18.97 -8.01 17.93
C MET A 266 18.59 -9.38 17.38
N LEU A 267 17.79 -9.43 16.31
CA LEU A 267 17.45 -10.63 15.57
C LEU A 267 18.10 -10.58 14.19
N GLN A 268 18.73 -11.67 13.75
CA GLN A 268 19.38 -11.78 12.45
C GLN A 268 18.43 -12.35 11.37
N LEU A 269 17.52 -13.21 11.77
CA LEU A 269 16.54 -13.82 10.87
C LEU A 269 15.13 -13.62 11.42
N LEU A 270 14.20 -13.22 10.57
CA LEU A 270 12.80 -13.08 10.91
C LEU A 270 11.97 -14.04 10.05
N VAL A 271 11.41 -15.06 10.67
CA VAL A 271 10.43 -15.96 10.06
C VAL A 271 9.06 -15.30 10.17
N ALA A 272 8.33 -15.21 9.06
CA ALA A 272 7.04 -14.54 9.06
C ALA A 272 6.07 -15.15 8.05
N THR A 273 4.77 -14.93 8.27
CA THR A 273 3.77 -15.08 7.23
C THR A 273 3.70 -13.81 6.36
N THR A 274 2.79 -13.74 5.39
CA THR A 274 2.58 -12.56 4.54
C THR A 274 2.22 -11.27 5.30
N VAL A 275 2.02 -11.33 6.61
CA VAL A 275 1.74 -10.16 7.49
C VAL A 275 2.82 -9.07 7.39
N ILE A 276 4.05 -9.42 6.99
CA ILE A 276 5.14 -8.45 6.77
C ILE A 276 5.02 -7.62 5.49
N GLU A 277 4.00 -7.85 4.66
CA GLU A 277 3.69 -6.96 3.52
C GLU A 277 3.48 -5.51 3.97
N VAL A 278 3.12 -5.31 5.24
CA VAL A 278 2.81 -3.99 5.80
C VAL A 278 3.86 -3.59 6.84
N GLY A 279 4.63 -2.51 6.56
CA GLY A 279 5.03 -1.63 7.61
C GLY A 279 6.50 -1.35 7.83
N VAL A 280 7.33 -2.14 8.43
CA VAL A 280 8.57 -1.66 9.06
C VAL A 280 9.75 -1.59 8.09
N ASP A 281 10.46 -0.45 8.10
CA ASP A 281 11.70 -0.27 7.36
C ASP A 281 12.88 -0.82 8.16
N VAL A 282 13.60 -1.81 7.59
CA VAL A 282 14.79 -2.41 8.16
C VAL A 282 15.93 -2.32 7.12
N PRO A 283 16.72 -1.24 7.14
CA PRO A 283 17.73 -0.99 6.11
C PRO A 283 18.80 -2.09 6.00
N ASN A 284 19.10 -2.80 7.10
CA ASN A 284 20.08 -3.88 7.14
C ASN A 284 19.56 -5.21 6.61
N ALA A 285 18.24 -5.35 6.37
CA ALA A 285 17.66 -6.54 5.77
C ALA A 285 17.95 -6.58 4.26
N SER A 286 18.85 -7.46 3.85
CA SER A 286 19.31 -7.59 2.47
C SER A 286 18.91 -8.91 1.80
N LEU A 287 18.30 -9.82 2.55
CA LEU A 287 17.84 -11.11 2.04
C LEU A 287 16.35 -11.29 2.30
N MET A 288 15.62 -11.69 1.26
CA MET A 288 14.23 -12.09 1.31
C MET A 288 14.09 -13.51 0.77
N ILE A 289 13.68 -14.45 1.57
CA ILE A 289 13.37 -15.81 1.15
C ILE A 289 11.85 -15.97 1.19
N ILE A 290 11.23 -16.43 0.10
CA ILE A 290 9.79 -16.66 0.02
C ILE A 290 9.57 -18.13 -0.34
N GLU A 291 9.01 -18.91 0.58
CA GLU A 291 8.63 -20.32 0.33
C GLU A 291 7.28 -20.39 -0.41
N ASN A 292 7.17 -21.34 -1.33
CA ASN A 292 5.99 -21.58 -2.18
C ASN A 292 5.45 -20.29 -2.86
N PRO A 293 6.31 -19.51 -3.53
CA PRO A 293 5.95 -18.21 -4.12
C PRO A 293 4.88 -18.33 -5.22
N GLU A 294 4.72 -19.52 -5.82
CA GLU A 294 3.70 -19.82 -6.82
C GLU A 294 2.27 -19.65 -6.30
N ARG A 295 2.09 -19.58 -5.00
CA ARG A 295 0.78 -19.37 -4.33
C ARG A 295 0.41 -17.90 -4.16
N LEU A 296 1.39 -17.00 -4.29
CA LEU A 296 1.18 -15.57 -4.16
C LEU A 296 0.91 -14.91 -5.51
N GLY A 297 0.15 -13.81 -5.47
CA GLY A 297 0.00 -12.91 -6.61
C GLY A 297 1.27 -12.11 -6.88
N LEU A 298 1.44 -11.64 -8.13
CA LEU A 298 2.60 -10.82 -8.52
C LEU A 298 2.73 -9.56 -7.66
N ALA A 299 1.63 -8.89 -7.36
CA ALA A 299 1.62 -7.71 -6.48
C ALA A 299 2.16 -8.01 -5.08
N GLN A 300 1.78 -9.14 -4.48
CA GLN A 300 2.27 -9.56 -3.16
C GLN A 300 3.76 -9.89 -3.19
N LEU A 301 4.20 -10.64 -4.20
CA LEU A 301 5.63 -10.96 -4.40
C LEU A 301 6.46 -9.68 -4.56
N HIS A 302 5.96 -8.71 -5.32
CA HIS A 302 6.61 -7.41 -5.52
C HIS A 302 6.69 -6.61 -4.22
N GLN A 303 5.62 -6.55 -3.43
CA GLN A 303 5.61 -5.88 -2.12
C GLN A 303 6.59 -6.52 -1.14
N LEU A 304 6.63 -7.86 -1.06
CA LEU A 304 7.59 -8.58 -0.22
C LEU A 304 9.04 -8.32 -0.68
N ARG A 305 9.33 -8.40 -1.97
CA ARG A 305 10.65 -8.07 -2.53
C ARG A 305 11.08 -6.64 -2.16
N GLY A 306 10.15 -5.69 -2.18
CA GLY A 306 10.38 -4.30 -1.80
C GLY A 306 10.74 -4.08 -0.33
N ARG A 307 10.64 -5.10 0.52
CA ARG A 307 11.07 -5.02 1.94
C ARG A 307 12.58 -5.09 2.13
N VAL A 308 13.30 -5.53 1.13
CA VAL A 308 14.78 -5.52 1.11
C VAL A 308 15.29 -4.53 0.05
N GLY A 309 16.59 -4.25 0.04
CA GLY A 309 17.19 -3.30 -0.89
C GLY A 309 17.08 -1.85 -0.44
N ARG A 310 16.92 -1.59 0.85
CA ARG A 310 16.82 -0.23 1.42
C ARG A 310 18.14 0.30 1.98
N GLY A 311 19.12 -0.57 2.14
CA GLY A 311 20.49 -0.23 2.52
C GLY A 311 21.43 -0.20 1.33
N SER A 312 22.72 0.03 1.61
CA SER A 312 23.81 0.05 0.61
C SER A 312 24.29 -1.34 0.19
N ALA A 313 23.91 -2.39 0.91
CA ALA A 313 24.31 -3.77 0.63
C ALA A 313 23.51 -4.36 -0.54
N ALA A 314 24.18 -5.14 -1.40
CA ALA A 314 23.52 -5.90 -2.46
C ALA A 314 22.45 -6.83 -1.86
N SER A 315 21.23 -6.72 -2.40
CA SER A 315 20.07 -7.41 -1.84
C SER A 315 19.55 -8.48 -2.80
N HIS A 316 19.07 -9.58 -2.21
CA HIS A 316 18.60 -10.73 -2.95
C HIS A 316 17.20 -11.17 -2.47
N CYS A 317 16.36 -11.55 -3.45
CA CYS A 317 15.07 -12.19 -3.22
C CYS A 317 15.13 -13.62 -3.77
N VAL A 318 15.00 -14.61 -2.90
CA VAL A 318 15.00 -16.03 -3.25
C VAL A 318 13.56 -16.53 -3.24
N LEU A 319 13.07 -16.95 -4.41
CA LEU A 319 11.77 -17.56 -4.59
C LEU A 319 11.95 -19.08 -4.57
N LEU A 320 11.64 -19.71 -3.42
CA LEU A 320 11.82 -21.12 -3.17
C LEU A 320 10.56 -21.90 -3.55
N TYR A 321 10.51 -22.40 -4.79
CA TYR A 321 9.31 -23.02 -5.37
C TYR A 321 9.29 -24.53 -5.26
N HIS A 322 8.07 -25.10 -5.23
CA HIS A 322 7.86 -26.56 -5.26
C HIS A 322 7.60 -27.04 -6.69
N PRO A 323 8.45 -27.95 -7.26
CA PRO A 323 8.22 -28.52 -8.57
C PRO A 323 7.15 -29.65 -8.54
N PRO A 324 6.37 -29.86 -9.64
CA PRO A 324 6.40 -29.10 -10.89
C PRO A 324 5.55 -27.83 -10.79
N LEU A 325 6.07 -26.73 -11.36
CA LEU A 325 5.29 -25.50 -11.53
C LEU A 325 4.24 -25.65 -12.62
N SER A 326 3.04 -25.12 -12.40
CA SER A 326 2.05 -24.91 -13.46
C SER A 326 2.59 -23.91 -14.50
N GLN A 327 1.99 -23.86 -15.69
CA GLN A 327 2.39 -22.90 -16.71
C GLN A 327 2.28 -21.47 -16.20
N ILE A 328 1.14 -21.10 -15.59
CA ILE A 328 0.91 -19.76 -15.01
C ILE A 328 1.91 -19.47 -13.89
N GLY A 329 2.20 -20.45 -13.01
CA GLY A 329 3.19 -20.30 -11.95
C GLY A 329 4.59 -20.02 -12.52
N ARG A 330 4.99 -20.71 -13.59
CA ARG A 330 6.28 -20.50 -14.26
C ARG A 330 6.38 -19.11 -14.90
N GLU A 331 5.34 -18.67 -15.59
CA GLU A 331 5.26 -17.35 -16.20
C GLU A 331 5.33 -16.26 -15.13
N ARG A 332 4.54 -16.37 -14.06
CA ARG A 332 4.53 -15.43 -12.93
C ARG A 332 5.89 -15.30 -12.25
N LEU A 333 6.52 -16.41 -11.90
CA LEU A 333 7.84 -16.38 -11.26
C LEU A 333 8.93 -15.91 -12.23
N GLY A 334 8.78 -16.20 -13.55
CA GLY A 334 9.63 -15.68 -14.62
C GLY A 334 9.64 -14.16 -14.65
N ILE A 335 8.46 -13.53 -14.62
CA ILE A 335 8.30 -12.08 -14.59
C ILE A 335 9.04 -11.47 -13.38
N MET A 336 8.88 -12.05 -12.20
CA MET A 336 9.55 -11.58 -10.99
C MET A 336 11.09 -11.62 -11.07
N ARG A 337 11.65 -12.56 -11.84
CA ARG A 337 13.08 -12.68 -12.08
C ARG A 337 13.58 -11.68 -13.13
N GLU A 338 12.77 -11.41 -14.15
CA GLU A 338 13.17 -10.63 -15.33
C GLU A 338 13.13 -9.12 -15.08
N THR A 339 12.20 -8.66 -14.25
CA THR A 339 12.05 -7.23 -13.96
C THR A 339 11.92 -6.91 -12.48
N SER A 340 12.46 -5.76 -12.10
CA SER A 340 12.22 -5.12 -10.80
C SER A 340 11.19 -3.99 -10.87
N ASP A 341 10.78 -3.58 -12.06
CA ASP A 341 9.81 -2.51 -12.29
C ASP A 341 8.40 -2.96 -11.89
N GLY A 342 7.83 -2.29 -10.88
CA GLY A 342 6.49 -2.62 -10.37
C GLY A 342 5.37 -2.35 -11.36
N PHE A 343 5.52 -1.37 -12.27
CA PHE A 343 4.51 -1.09 -13.29
C PHE A 343 4.45 -2.19 -14.35
N VAL A 344 5.61 -2.66 -14.81
CA VAL A 344 5.71 -3.79 -15.73
C VAL A 344 5.12 -5.06 -15.09
N ILE A 345 5.41 -5.28 -13.80
CA ILE A 345 4.84 -6.41 -13.05
C ILE A 345 3.31 -6.31 -12.97
N ALA A 346 2.77 -5.13 -12.70
CA ALA A 346 1.33 -4.91 -12.63
C ALA A 346 0.63 -5.09 -13.97
N GLU A 347 1.23 -4.63 -15.07
CA GLU A 347 0.72 -4.87 -16.43
C GLU A 347 0.68 -6.36 -16.75
N LYS A 348 1.75 -7.09 -16.43
CA LYS A 348 1.81 -8.55 -16.63
C LYS A 348 0.83 -9.31 -15.72
N ASP A 349 0.59 -8.85 -14.48
CA ASP A 349 -0.43 -9.43 -13.61
C ASP A 349 -1.84 -9.24 -14.20
N LEU A 350 -2.11 -8.08 -14.80
CA LEU A 350 -3.36 -7.80 -15.50
C LEU A 350 -3.55 -8.69 -16.75
N GLU A 351 -2.48 -8.88 -17.55
CA GLU A 351 -2.51 -9.78 -18.71
C GLU A 351 -2.80 -11.24 -18.30
N LEU A 352 -2.19 -11.71 -17.21
CA LEU A 352 -2.34 -13.10 -16.74
C LEU A 352 -3.71 -13.40 -16.11
N ARG A 353 -4.26 -12.45 -15.37
CA ARG A 353 -5.55 -12.62 -14.66
C ARG A 353 -6.75 -12.14 -15.44
N GLY A 354 -6.53 -11.18 -16.33
CA GLY A 354 -7.58 -10.44 -16.99
C GLY A 354 -8.23 -9.34 -16.10
N PRO A 355 -8.86 -8.33 -16.72
CA PRO A 355 -9.41 -7.17 -16.01
C PRO A 355 -10.54 -7.52 -15.03
N GLY A 356 -11.32 -8.55 -15.31
CA GLY A 356 -12.45 -8.96 -14.50
C GLY A 356 -12.06 -9.50 -13.11
N GLU A 357 -10.99 -10.26 -13.00
CA GLU A 357 -10.52 -10.81 -11.73
C GLU A 357 -9.81 -9.74 -10.89
N MET A 358 -9.05 -8.86 -11.51
CA MET A 358 -8.31 -7.80 -10.83
C MET A 358 -9.22 -6.72 -10.23
N LEU A 359 -10.32 -6.41 -10.89
CA LEU A 359 -11.34 -5.46 -10.41
C LEU A 359 -12.29 -6.07 -9.36
N GLY A 360 -12.11 -7.36 -9.03
CA GLY A 360 -12.95 -8.03 -8.05
C GLY A 360 -14.42 -8.11 -8.46
N THR A 361 -14.70 -8.30 -9.76
CA THR A 361 -16.06 -8.28 -10.33
C THR A 361 -17.06 -9.23 -9.65
N ARG A 362 -16.57 -10.20 -8.89
CA ARG A 362 -17.44 -11.04 -8.04
C ARG A 362 -17.94 -10.31 -6.78
N GLN A 363 -17.30 -9.19 -6.35
CA GLN A 363 -17.65 -8.48 -5.12
C GLN A 363 -18.17 -7.04 -5.34
N THR A 364 -17.82 -6.39 -6.45
CA THR A 364 -18.03 -4.93 -6.60
C THR A 364 -19.12 -4.53 -7.60
N GLY A 365 -19.73 -5.47 -8.32
CA GLY A 365 -20.75 -5.11 -9.30
C GLY A 365 -20.27 -4.17 -10.40
N LEU A 366 -18.97 -4.15 -10.69
CA LEU A 366 -18.40 -3.30 -11.71
C LEU A 366 -19.05 -3.54 -13.07
N LEU A 367 -19.41 -2.46 -13.71
CA LEU A 367 -20.13 -2.39 -14.96
C LEU A 367 -19.46 -3.25 -16.03
N GLN A 368 -20.12 -4.33 -16.43
CA GLN A 368 -19.81 -4.96 -17.68
C GLN A 368 -20.25 -4.02 -18.80
N PHE A 369 -19.30 -3.43 -19.50
CA PHE A 369 -19.63 -2.68 -20.70
C PHE A 369 -20.27 -3.59 -21.72
N LYS A 370 -21.31 -3.10 -22.40
CA LYS A 370 -22.07 -3.91 -23.39
C LYS A 370 -21.25 -4.17 -24.67
N VAL A 371 -20.32 -3.28 -25.00
CA VAL A 371 -19.59 -3.27 -26.26
C VAL A 371 -18.08 -3.05 -26.04
N ALA A 372 -17.72 -2.14 -25.17
CA ALA A 372 -16.32 -1.81 -24.91
C ALA A 372 -15.60 -2.91 -24.12
N ASP A 373 -14.36 -3.16 -24.50
CA ASP A 373 -13.40 -4.01 -23.79
C ASP A 373 -12.21 -3.16 -23.38
N LEU A 374 -11.97 -3.02 -22.08
CA LEU A 374 -10.96 -2.11 -21.54
C LEU A 374 -9.53 -2.46 -21.97
N MET A 375 -9.26 -3.72 -22.27
CA MET A 375 -7.93 -4.14 -22.76
C MET A 375 -7.79 -3.88 -24.25
N ARG A 376 -8.80 -4.26 -25.03
CA ARG A 376 -8.81 -4.06 -26.48
C ARG A 376 -8.86 -2.58 -26.86
N ASP A 377 -9.65 -1.81 -26.12
CA ASP A 377 -9.97 -0.42 -26.44
C ASP A 377 -9.18 0.59 -25.56
N ALA A 378 -8.06 0.13 -24.96
CA ALA A 378 -7.22 0.94 -24.05
C ALA A 378 -6.73 2.25 -24.69
N ASP A 379 -6.38 2.22 -25.97
CA ASP A 379 -5.91 3.39 -26.72
C ASP A 379 -6.97 4.49 -26.86
N LEU A 380 -8.26 4.17 -26.69
CA LEU A 380 -9.36 5.12 -26.75
C LEU A 380 -9.59 5.87 -25.43
N LEU A 381 -9.06 5.37 -24.30
CA LEU A 381 -9.33 5.94 -22.98
C LEU A 381 -8.98 7.43 -22.85
N PRO A 382 -7.86 7.94 -23.38
CA PRO A 382 -7.57 9.37 -23.34
C PRO A 382 -8.65 10.20 -24.07
N ALA A 383 -9.04 9.77 -25.28
CA ALA A 383 -10.07 10.45 -26.06
C ALA A 383 -11.45 10.40 -25.40
N VAL A 384 -11.77 9.29 -24.71
CA VAL A 384 -13.01 9.16 -23.93
C VAL A 384 -13.02 10.14 -22.77
N ARG A 385 -11.90 10.32 -22.06
CA ARG A 385 -11.76 11.29 -20.97
C ARG A 385 -11.99 12.72 -21.47
N ASP A 386 -11.32 13.10 -22.55
CA ASP A 386 -11.47 14.43 -23.15
C ASP A 386 -12.91 14.69 -23.62
N ALA A 387 -13.55 13.69 -24.22
CA ALA A 387 -14.95 13.76 -24.62
C ALA A 387 -15.89 13.90 -23.42
N ALA A 388 -15.64 13.17 -22.33
CA ALA A 388 -16.44 13.26 -21.10
C ALA A 388 -16.32 14.64 -20.46
N GLN A 389 -15.10 15.20 -20.34
CA GLN A 389 -14.88 16.56 -19.83
C GLN A 389 -15.57 17.61 -20.71
N SER A 390 -15.44 17.49 -22.03
CA SER A 390 -16.12 18.38 -22.98
C SER A 390 -17.64 18.27 -22.85
N LEU A 391 -18.19 17.08 -22.67
CA LEU A 391 -19.62 16.86 -22.47
C LEU A 391 -20.13 17.55 -21.19
N LEU A 392 -19.41 17.36 -20.08
CA LEU A 392 -19.74 17.99 -18.81
C LEU A 392 -19.69 19.51 -18.86
N ALA A 393 -18.67 20.07 -19.53
CA ALA A 393 -18.48 21.53 -19.63
C ALA A 393 -19.47 22.20 -20.56
N HIS A 394 -19.78 21.61 -21.72
CA HIS A 394 -20.54 22.30 -22.79
C HIS A 394 -21.96 21.77 -22.97
N TRP A 395 -22.24 20.52 -22.59
CA TRP A 395 -23.55 19.88 -22.80
C TRP A 395 -24.04 19.09 -21.58
N PRO A 396 -24.04 19.63 -20.36
CA PRO A 396 -24.38 18.91 -19.12
C PRO A 396 -25.80 18.31 -19.18
N GLN A 397 -26.73 18.87 -19.93
CA GLN A 397 -28.10 18.38 -20.12
C GLN A 397 -28.16 16.99 -20.80
N HIS A 398 -27.12 16.59 -21.52
CA HIS A 398 -27.05 15.28 -22.20
C HIS A 398 -26.44 14.16 -21.33
N VAL A 399 -25.86 14.49 -20.19
CA VAL A 399 -25.17 13.52 -19.31
C VAL A 399 -26.18 12.50 -18.75
N SER A 400 -27.26 12.97 -18.10
CA SER A 400 -28.27 12.06 -17.50
C SER A 400 -28.93 11.14 -18.53
N PRO A 401 -29.39 11.63 -19.71
CA PRO A 401 -29.94 10.74 -20.73
C PRO A 401 -28.93 9.72 -21.27
N LEU A 402 -27.64 10.08 -21.35
CA LEU A 402 -26.58 9.17 -21.77
C LEU A 402 -26.38 8.06 -20.74
N LEU A 403 -26.30 8.42 -19.45
CA LEU A 403 -26.15 7.46 -18.36
C LEU A 403 -27.37 6.52 -18.27
N GLU A 404 -28.59 7.02 -18.35
CA GLU A 404 -29.82 6.21 -18.32
C GLU A 404 -29.88 5.21 -19.48
N ARG A 405 -29.43 5.62 -20.67
CA ARG A 405 -29.41 4.74 -21.85
C ARG A 405 -28.43 3.57 -21.72
N TRP A 406 -27.27 3.80 -21.15
CA TRP A 406 -26.18 2.83 -21.12
C TRP A 406 -26.04 2.10 -19.78
N LEU A 407 -26.42 2.75 -18.66
CA LEU A 407 -26.30 2.26 -17.30
C LEU A 407 -27.68 2.16 -16.65
N ARG A 408 -28.33 1.01 -16.77
CA ARG A 408 -29.71 0.79 -16.27
C ARG A 408 -29.91 1.06 -14.76
N HIS A 409 -28.83 1.18 -13.96
CA HIS A 409 -28.83 1.45 -12.52
C HIS A 409 -27.81 2.54 -12.14
N GLY A 410 -27.48 3.44 -13.06
CA GLY A 410 -26.36 4.38 -12.95
C GLY A 410 -26.44 5.43 -11.84
N GLN A 411 -27.61 5.72 -11.28
CA GLN A 411 -27.77 6.73 -10.23
C GLN A 411 -27.02 6.34 -8.91
N GLN A 412 -26.78 5.06 -8.65
CA GLN A 412 -26.03 4.61 -7.47
C GLN A 412 -24.52 4.76 -7.60
N TYR A 413 -24.01 4.90 -8.82
CA TYR A 413 -22.55 4.98 -9.08
C TYR A 413 -22.03 6.41 -9.23
N GLY A 414 -22.88 7.39 -9.48
CA GLY A 414 -22.52 8.81 -9.56
C GLY A 414 -22.29 9.49 -8.21
N GLN A 415 -22.50 8.76 -7.10
CA GLN A 415 -22.29 9.25 -5.73
C GLN A 415 -21.08 8.59 -5.03
N VAL A 416 -20.32 7.76 -5.74
CA VAL A 416 -19.17 7.04 -5.17
C VAL A 416 -17.86 7.79 -5.53
#